data_91b313e3dc4027c0231a242b65d23816
#
_entry.id   91b313e3dc4027c0231a242b65d23816
#
_cell.length_a   1.000
_cell.length_b   1.000
_cell.length_c   1.000
_cell.angle_alpha   90.00
_cell.angle_beta   90.00
_cell.angle_gamma   90.00
#
_symmetry.space_group_name_H-M   'P 1'
#
loop_
_entity.id
_entity.type
_entity.pdbx_description
1 polymer ?
#
loop_
_entity_poly.entity_id
_entity_poly.type
_entity_poly.pdbx_seq_one_letter_code
_entity_poly.pdbx_strand_id
1 'polypeptide(L)'
;MLVVGKFVPQASANIGKILTRLRQADPKARIIAMNYYLPALAQWRQGPGGRAFARLSELAATGYNAVLTRVYKQHGAGVADVFGAFHTSDFSPQVTVPGLGRLPRNVAAICQWTWECAAPPRGPNEHANRAGYQVIARAFLLAGARQAAARPG
;
A
#
# COMPACT_ATOMS: atom_id res chain seq x y z
N MET A 1 6.77 11.04 18.04
CA MET A 1 6.66 11.98 16.93
C MET A 1 7.98 12.29 16.21
N LEU A 2 9.13 12.15 16.84
CA LEU A 2 10.47 12.45 16.28
C LEU A 2 11.01 11.43 15.26
N VAL A 3 10.59 10.19 15.30
CA VAL A 3 11.12 9.12 14.45
C VAL A 3 10.60 9.22 13.01
N VAL A 4 9.31 9.52 12.83
CA VAL A 4 8.69 9.66 11.50
C VAL A 4 9.27 10.86 10.73
N GLY A 5 9.63 11.94 11.43
CA GLY A 5 10.15 13.17 10.83
C GLY A 5 11.50 13.05 10.11
N LYS A 6 12.32 12.07 10.48
CA LYS A 6 13.63 11.82 9.83
C LYS A 6 13.58 10.68 8.80
N PHE A 7 12.73 9.68 9.03
CA PHE A 7 12.65 8.50 8.16
C PHE A 7 12.04 8.79 6.79
N VAL A 8 10.98 9.58 6.73
CA VAL A 8 10.29 9.85 5.45
C VAL A 8 11.17 10.64 4.48
N PRO A 9 11.85 11.73 4.87
CA PRO A 9 12.79 12.43 4.00
C PRO A 9 13.94 11.54 3.54
N GLN A 10 14.52 10.74 4.43
CA GLN A 10 15.63 9.84 4.10
C GLN A 10 15.20 8.75 3.12
N ALA A 11 14.05 8.11 3.35
CA ALA A 11 13.49 7.11 2.45
C ALA A 11 13.20 7.70 1.07
N SER A 12 12.60 8.90 1.02
CA SER A 12 12.32 9.62 -0.22
C SER A 12 13.58 9.92 -1.02
N ALA A 13 14.61 10.42 -0.35
CA ALA A 13 15.90 10.71 -0.98
C ALA A 13 16.56 9.44 -1.53
N ASN A 14 16.52 8.34 -0.78
CA ASN A 14 17.10 7.07 -1.21
C ASN A 14 16.35 6.48 -2.41
N ILE A 15 15.02 6.51 -2.39
CA ILE A 15 14.19 6.08 -3.52
C ILE A 15 14.48 6.92 -4.77
N GLY A 16 14.59 8.24 -4.62
CA GLY A 16 14.96 9.12 -5.72
C GLY A 16 16.31 8.74 -6.35
N LYS A 17 17.33 8.47 -5.51
CA LYS A 17 18.64 7.99 -5.98
C LYS A 17 18.55 6.66 -6.71
N ILE A 18 17.78 5.71 -6.20
CA ILE A 18 17.57 4.39 -6.83
C ILE A 18 16.93 4.57 -8.21
N LEU A 19 15.85 5.33 -8.29
CA LEU A 19 15.15 5.58 -9.55
C LEU A 19 16.03 6.29 -10.58
N THR A 20 16.82 7.26 -10.15
CA THR A 20 17.82 7.93 -10.99
C THR A 20 18.83 6.94 -11.55
N ARG A 21 19.40 6.08 -10.72
CA ARG A 21 20.37 5.05 -11.18
C ARG A 21 19.74 4.03 -12.10
N LEU A 22 18.52 3.58 -11.84
CA LEU A 22 17.80 2.67 -12.75
C LEU A 22 17.59 3.33 -14.13
N ARG A 23 17.23 4.61 -14.14
CA ARG A 23 17.03 5.37 -15.39
C ARG A 23 18.33 5.60 -16.14
N GLN A 24 19.45 5.78 -15.44
CA GLN A 24 20.78 5.88 -16.04
C GLN A 24 21.24 4.54 -16.65
N ALA A 25 20.97 3.43 -15.96
CA ALA A 25 21.34 2.08 -16.42
C ALA A 25 20.53 1.66 -17.66
N ASP A 26 19.25 1.98 -17.70
CA ASP A 26 18.38 1.77 -18.88
C ASP A 26 17.41 2.95 -19.05
N PRO A 27 17.74 3.93 -19.92
CA PRO A 27 16.90 5.07 -20.17
C PRO A 27 15.52 4.73 -20.78
N LYS A 28 15.39 3.55 -21.41
CA LYS A 28 14.15 3.10 -22.06
C LYS A 28 13.29 2.21 -21.17
N ALA A 29 13.81 1.72 -20.05
CA ALA A 29 13.09 0.84 -19.14
C ALA A 29 11.76 1.45 -18.66
N ARG A 30 10.73 0.64 -18.60
CA ARG A 30 9.49 1.02 -17.93
C ARG A 30 9.62 0.69 -16.44
N ILE A 31 9.69 1.72 -15.62
CA ILE A 31 9.78 1.59 -14.17
C ILE A 31 8.38 1.79 -13.60
N ILE A 32 7.89 0.81 -12.84
CA ILE A 32 6.64 0.90 -12.08
C ILE A 32 6.99 0.62 -10.63
N ALA A 33 6.61 1.53 -9.76
CA ALA A 33 6.76 1.39 -8.31
C ALA A 33 5.40 1.31 -7.64
N MET A 34 5.30 0.65 -6.50
CA MET A 34 4.05 0.57 -5.77
C MET A 34 4.08 1.41 -4.49
N ASN A 35 2.94 1.95 -4.10
CA ASN A 35 2.66 2.39 -2.76
C ASN A 35 2.15 1.20 -1.92
N TYR A 36 1.92 1.38 -0.61
CA TYR A 36 1.75 0.26 0.31
C TYR A 36 0.35 0.25 0.95
N TYR A 37 -0.25 -0.93 1.04
CA TYR A 37 -1.37 -1.21 1.94
C TYR A 37 -0.93 -1.17 3.40
N LEU A 38 -1.87 -1.18 4.36
CA LEU A 38 -1.60 -0.99 5.77
C LEU A 38 -2.06 -2.19 6.62
N PRO A 39 -1.18 -3.16 6.95
CA PRO A 39 -1.52 -4.30 7.80
C PRO A 39 -2.04 -3.90 9.19
N ALA A 40 -1.54 -2.79 9.74
CA ALA A 40 -1.95 -2.26 11.05
C ALA A 40 -3.47 -2.01 11.20
N LEU A 41 -4.22 -1.96 10.08
CA LEU A 41 -5.69 -1.89 10.13
C LEU A 41 -6.33 -3.09 10.81
N ALA A 42 -5.68 -4.26 10.84
CA ALA A 42 -6.17 -5.45 11.56
C ALA A 42 -6.31 -5.22 13.07
N GLN A 43 -5.58 -4.27 13.64
CA GLN A 43 -5.68 -3.88 15.06
C GLN A 43 -7.06 -3.33 15.41
N TRP A 44 -7.84 -2.89 14.42
CA TRP A 44 -9.26 -2.51 14.60
C TRP A 44 -10.06 -3.54 15.40
N ARG A 45 -9.74 -4.81 15.27
CA ARG A 45 -10.42 -5.93 15.93
C ARG A 45 -10.12 -6.01 17.44
N GLN A 46 -9.15 -5.27 17.93
CA GLN A 46 -8.73 -5.28 19.34
C GLN A 46 -9.47 -4.24 20.20
N GLY A 47 -10.70 -3.91 19.84
CA GLY A 47 -11.54 -3.01 20.61
C GLY A 47 -11.22 -1.51 20.42
N PRO A 48 -11.63 -0.64 21.36
CA PRO A 48 -11.52 0.82 21.14
C PRO A 48 -10.10 1.33 20.94
N GLY A 49 -9.13 0.82 21.69
CA GLY A 49 -7.72 1.18 21.55
C GLY A 49 -7.16 0.78 20.17
N GLY A 50 -7.47 -0.43 19.71
CA GLY A 50 -7.08 -0.90 18.39
C GLY A 50 -7.72 -0.09 17.26
N ARG A 51 -8.96 0.37 17.44
CA ARG A 51 -9.64 1.25 16.46
C ARG A 51 -8.95 2.61 16.37
N ALA A 52 -8.59 3.20 17.51
CA ALA A 52 -7.86 4.47 17.55
C ALA A 52 -6.48 4.31 16.88
N PHE A 53 -5.75 3.24 17.19
CA PHE A 53 -4.47 2.93 16.58
C PHE A 53 -4.58 2.75 15.05
N ALA A 54 -5.56 1.99 14.57
CA ALA A 54 -5.78 1.77 13.14
C ALA A 54 -6.04 3.09 12.38
N ARG A 55 -6.85 4.00 12.94
CA ARG A 55 -7.12 5.32 12.35
C ARG A 55 -5.88 6.21 12.31
N LEU A 56 -5.12 6.25 13.40
CA LEU A 56 -3.86 7.02 13.47
C LEU A 56 -2.81 6.49 12.48
N SER A 57 -2.70 5.17 12.39
CA SER A 57 -1.80 4.50 11.44
C SER A 57 -2.20 4.77 9.99
N GLU A 58 -3.51 4.80 9.69
CA GLU A 58 -4.01 5.12 8.36
C GLU A 58 -3.65 6.55 7.95
N LEU A 59 -3.85 7.52 8.84
CA LEU A 59 -3.48 8.92 8.58
C LEU A 59 -1.98 9.06 8.28
N ALA A 60 -1.13 8.40 9.05
CA ALA A 60 0.31 8.37 8.81
C ALA A 60 0.67 7.69 7.47
N ALA A 61 0.01 6.56 7.15
CA ALA A 61 0.22 5.83 5.91
C ALA A 61 -0.23 6.63 4.69
N THR A 62 -1.33 7.36 4.79
CA THR A 62 -1.79 8.28 3.73
C THR A 62 -0.74 9.32 3.41
N GLY A 63 -0.19 9.99 4.42
CA GLY A 63 0.89 10.97 4.25
C GLY A 63 2.15 10.36 3.63
N TYR A 64 2.56 9.19 4.13
CA TYR A 64 3.73 8.49 3.60
C TYR A 64 3.55 8.06 2.14
N ASN A 65 2.43 7.45 1.79
CA ASN A 65 2.14 7.01 0.42
C ASN A 65 1.98 8.19 -0.56
N ALA A 66 1.50 9.34 -0.09
CA ALA A 66 1.48 10.57 -0.88
C ALA A 66 2.90 11.03 -1.24
N VAL A 67 3.83 10.99 -0.28
CA VAL A 67 5.25 11.32 -0.51
C VAL A 67 5.87 10.34 -1.49
N LEU A 68 5.70 9.03 -1.31
CA LEU A 68 6.20 8.00 -2.22
C LEU A 68 5.69 8.22 -3.65
N THR A 69 4.39 8.42 -3.80
CA THR A 69 3.76 8.66 -5.10
C THR A 69 4.35 9.88 -5.80
N ARG A 70 4.61 10.95 -5.05
CA ARG A 70 5.26 12.15 -5.61
C ARG A 70 6.67 11.84 -6.11
N VAL A 71 7.48 11.16 -5.30
CA VAL A 71 8.86 10.80 -5.67
C VAL A 71 8.88 9.92 -6.92
N TYR A 72 8.00 8.91 -7.00
CA TYR A 72 7.89 8.04 -8.17
C TYR A 72 7.58 8.83 -9.44
N LYS A 73 6.58 9.72 -9.39
CA LYS A 73 6.18 10.57 -10.52
C LYS A 73 7.28 11.54 -10.93
N GLN A 74 7.98 12.16 -9.98
CA GLN A 74 9.11 13.07 -10.26
C GLN A 74 10.25 12.39 -11.02
N HIS A 75 10.43 11.08 -10.84
CA HIS A 75 11.44 10.28 -11.55
C HIS A 75 10.87 9.48 -12.75
N GLY A 76 9.68 9.82 -13.21
CA GLY A 76 9.08 9.20 -14.41
C GLY A 76 8.67 7.73 -14.23
N ALA A 77 8.50 7.29 -12.98
CA ALA A 77 7.98 5.95 -12.69
C ALA A 77 6.44 5.95 -12.70
N GLY A 78 5.85 4.89 -13.24
CA GLY A 78 4.43 4.58 -13.07
C GLY A 78 4.15 4.19 -11.61
N VAL A 79 2.92 4.44 -11.15
CA VAL A 79 2.51 4.13 -9.78
C VAL A 79 1.44 3.03 -9.80
N ALA A 80 1.79 1.86 -9.28
CA ALA A 80 0.83 0.83 -8.92
C ALA A 80 0.19 1.22 -7.57
N ASP A 81 -1.04 1.72 -7.61
CA ASP A 81 -1.75 2.21 -6.43
C ASP A 81 -2.33 1.04 -5.62
N VAL A 82 -1.46 0.37 -4.88
CA VAL A 82 -1.81 -0.75 -4.00
C VAL A 82 -2.55 -0.23 -2.75
N PHE A 83 -2.21 0.97 -2.26
CA PHE A 83 -2.91 1.61 -1.16
C PHE A 83 -4.39 1.81 -1.48
N GLY A 84 -4.71 2.35 -2.64
CA GLY A 84 -6.08 2.52 -3.10
C GLY A 84 -6.76 1.19 -3.42
N ALA A 85 -6.05 0.24 -4.05
CA ALA A 85 -6.59 -1.08 -4.38
C ALA A 85 -7.00 -1.91 -3.14
N PHE A 86 -6.32 -1.72 -2.01
CA PHE A 86 -6.67 -2.31 -0.71
C PHE A 86 -7.72 -1.50 0.07
N HIS A 87 -8.28 -0.45 -0.51
CA HIS A 87 -9.26 0.43 0.14
C HIS A 87 -8.76 1.03 1.46
N THR A 88 -7.47 1.28 1.61
CA THR A 88 -6.81 1.53 2.89
C THR A 88 -7.41 2.68 3.70
N SER A 89 -7.94 3.72 3.06
CA SER A 89 -8.60 4.85 3.74
C SER A 89 -10.11 4.66 3.94
N ASP A 90 -10.69 3.55 3.51
CA ASP A 90 -12.14 3.37 3.50
C ASP A 90 -12.62 2.62 4.75
N PHE A 91 -12.93 3.37 5.81
CA PHE A 91 -13.54 2.84 7.03
C PHE A 91 -15.07 2.63 6.90
N SER A 92 -15.64 2.93 5.77
CA SER A 92 -17.05 2.80 5.41
C SER A 92 -17.13 2.27 3.97
N PRO A 93 -18.04 1.41 3.58
CA PRO A 93 -19.07 0.74 4.34
C PRO A 93 -18.57 -0.44 5.20
N GLN A 94 -19.50 -1.00 6.00
CA GLN A 94 -19.24 -2.25 6.71
C GLN A 94 -19.43 -3.45 5.78
N VAL A 95 -18.47 -4.37 5.81
CA VAL A 95 -18.46 -5.60 5.02
C VAL A 95 -18.54 -6.82 5.95
N THR A 96 -19.37 -7.79 5.64
CA THR A 96 -19.42 -9.06 6.38
C THR A 96 -18.29 -9.98 5.91
N VAL A 97 -17.42 -10.36 6.83
CA VAL A 97 -16.31 -11.28 6.57
C VAL A 97 -16.61 -12.60 7.31
N PRO A 98 -16.66 -13.74 6.61
CA PRO A 98 -16.91 -15.05 7.24
C PRO A 98 -15.94 -15.30 8.40
N GLY A 99 -16.45 -15.71 9.55
CA GLY A 99 -15.65 -15.96 10.76
C GLY A 99 -15.17 -14.72 11.53
N LEU A 100 -15.30 -13.51 10.97
CA LEU A 100 -14.84 -12.26 11.60
C LEU A 100 -15.96 -11.24 11.83
N GLY A 101 -17.17 -11.48 11.31
CA GLY A 101 -18.31 -10.58 11.45
C GLY A 101 -18.25 -9.35 10.55
N ARG A 102 -18.89 -8.25 10.99
CA ARG A 102 -18.94 -6.99 10.24
C ARG A 102 -17.71 -6.12 10.55
N LEU A 103 -16.98 -5.77 9.51
CA LEU A 103 -15.76 -4.97 9.59
C LEU A 103 -15.83 -3.79 8.60
N PRO A 104 -15.17 -2.66 8.88
CA PRO A 104 -14.93 -1.64 7.87
C PRO A 104 -14.24 -2.22 6.64
N ARG A 105 -14.52 -1.68 5.47
CA ARG A 105 -14.05 -2.21 4.18
C ARG A 105 -12.53 -2.37 4.13
N ASN A 106 -11.77 -1.39 4.61
CA ASN A 106 -10.32 -1.45 4.66
C ASN A 106 -9.80 -2.56 5.59
N VAL A 107 -10.43 -2.74 6.76
CA VAL A 107 -10.09 -3.81 7.70
C VAL A 107 -10.44 -5.19 7.10
N ALA A 108 -11.59 -5.29 6.45
CA ALA A 108 -12.02 -6.49 5.74
C ALA A 108 -11.03 -6.85 4.63
N ALA A 109 -10.57 -5.87 3.84
CA ALA A 109 -9.58 -6.08 2.79
C ALA A 109 -8.27 -6.65 3.35
N ILE A 110 -7.75 -6.09 4.44
CA ILE A 110 -6.54 -6.61 5.08
C ILE A 110 -6.77 -8.05 5.56
N CYS A 111 -7.87 -8.34 6.25
CA CYS A 111 -8.13 -9.68 6.76
C CYS A 111 -8.35 -10.74 5.65
N GLN A 112 -8.89 -10.33 4.49
CA GLN A 112 -9.17 -11.24 3.38
C GLN A 112 -7.97 -11.42 2.45
N TRP A 113 -7.11 -10.40 2.31
CA TRP A 113 -6.06 -10.37 1.29
C TRP A 113 -4.64 -10.48 1.85
N THR A 114 -4.50 -10.56 3.18
CA THR A 114 -3.23 -10.84 3.85
C THR A 114 -3.37 -12.01 4.82
N TRP A 115 -2.26 -12.44 5.40
CA TRP A 115 -2.26 -13.41 6.48
C TRP A 115 -2.40 -12.76 7.87
N GLU A 116 -2.63 -11.42 7.94
CA GLU A 116 -2.65 -10.67 9.20
C GLU A 116 -3.76 -11.10 10.16
N CYS A 117 -4.90 -11.53 9.65
CA CYS A 117 -6.02 -12.03 10.45
C CYS A 117 -6.09 -13.56 10.50
N ALA A 118 -5.14 -14.27 9.92
CA ALA A 118 -5.12 -15.72 9.91
C ALA A 118 -4.67 -16.30 11.26
N ALA A 119 -5.16 -17.48 11.57
CA ALA A 119 -4.70 -18.24 12.74
C ALA A 119 -3.29 -18.82 12.52
N PRO A 120 -2.53 -19.05 13.61
CA PRO A 120 -1.28 -19.81 13.53
C PRO A 120 -1.48 -21.19 12.85
N PRO A 121 -0.46 -21.70 12.14
CA PRO A 121 0.89 -21.15 11.96
C PRO A 121 1.03 -20.14 10.82
N ARG A 122 -0.04 -19.78 10.09
CA ARG A 122 -0.01 -18.87 8.94
C ARG A 122 0.02 -17.41 9.30
N GLY A 123 -0.58 -17.03 10.40
CA GLY A 123 -0.67 -15.68 10.88
C GLY A 123 -0.54 -15.53 12.40
N PRO A 124 -0.62 -14.29 12.89
CA PRO A 124 -0.67 -13.04 12.13
C PRO A 124 0.60 -12.78 11.30
N ASN A 125 0.43 -12.35 10.06
CA ASN A 125 1.53 -12.05 9.14
C ASN A 125 1.08 -10.97 8.13
N GLU A 126 1.88 -9.94 7.98
CA GLU A 126 1.59 -8.75 7.14
C GLU A 126 1.60 -9.02 5.63
N HIS A 127 2.15 -10.15 5.19
CA HIS A 127 2.28 -10.44 3.77
C HIS A 127 0.93 -10.77 3.13
N ALA A 128 0.79 -10.34 1.87
CA ALA A 128 -0.37 -10.67 1.06
C ALA A 128 -0.50 -12.21 0.88
N ASN A 129 -1.72 -12.70 0.93
CA ASN A 129 -2.04 -14.06 0.51
C ASN A 129 -2.28 -14.10 -1.02
N ARG A 130 -2.68 -15.26 -1.55
CA ARG A 130 -2.95 -15.42 -2.99
C ARG A 130 -3.93 -14.37 -3.54
N ALA A 131 -5.02 -14.07 -2.82
CA ALA A 131 -6.00 -13.07 -3.24
C ALA A 131 -5.39 -11.65 -3.22
N GLY A 132 -4.63 -11.32 -2.19
CA GLY A 132 -3.93 -10.04 -2.10
C GLY A 132 -2.88 -9.84 -3.21
N TYR A 133 -2.13 -10.87 -3.55
CA TYR A 133 -1.21 -10.80 -4.69
C TYR A 133 -1.92 -10.60 -6.03
N GLN A 134 -3.14 -11.11 -6.20
CA GLN A 134 -3.95 -10.82 -7.40
C GLN A 134 -4.37 -9.34 -7.44
N VAL A 135 -4.72 -8.74 -6.30
CA VAL A 135 -5.03 -7.31 -6.20
C VAL A 135 -3.80 -6.46 -6.55
N ILE A 136 -2.64 -6.81 -5.98
CA ILE A 136 -1.37 -6.15 -6.27
C ILE A 136 -1.02 -6.26 -7.77
N ALA A 137 -1.10 -7.45 -8.34
CA ALA A 137 -0.81 -7.67 -9.77
C ALA A 137 -1.70 -6.80 -10.67
N ARG A 138 -3.00 -6.69 -10.36
CA ARG A 138 -3.92 -5.80 -11.09
C ARG A 138 -3.49 -4.33 -11.00
N ALA A 139 -3.05 -3.86 -9.85
CA ALA A 139 -2.56 -2.49 -9.68
C ALA A 139 -1.33 -2.22 -10.58
N PHE A 140 -0.41 -3.19 -10.68
CA PHE A 140 0.74 -3.11 -11.59
C PHE A 140 0.34 -3.11 -13.06
N LEU A 141 -0.58 -3.99 -13.47
CA LEU A 141 -1.07 -4.03 -14.85
C LEU A 141 -1.72 -2.71 -15.27
N LEU A 142 -2.56 -2.13 -14.40
CA LEU A 142 -3.19 -0.84 -14.64
C LEU A 142 -2.17 0.29 -14.73
N ALA A 143 -1.14 0.30 -13.88
CA ALA A 143 -0.07 1.29 -13.93
C ALA A 143 0.73 1.17 -15.23
N GLY A 144 1.03 -0.06 -15.67
CA GLY A 144 1.72 -0.34 -16.93
C GLY A 144 0.95 0.15 -18.16
N ALA A 145 -0.36 -0.11 -18.19
CA ALA A 145 -1.24 0.35 -19.26
C ALA A 145 -1.30 1.88 -19.35
N ARG A 146 -1.45 2.57 -18.20
CA ARG A 146 -1.44 4.05 -18.14
C ARG A 146 -0.12 4.63 -18.61
N GLN A 147 1.01 4.03 -18.21
CA GLN A 147 2.33 4.49 -18.60
C GLN A 147 2.59 4.27 -20.10
N ALA A 148 2.06 3.20 -20.69
CA ALA A 148 2.14 2.95 -22.12
C ALA A 148 1.33 4.00 -22.92
N ALA A 149 0.11 4.31 -22.47
CA ALA A 149 -0.76 5.29 -23.11
C ALA A 149 -0.22 6.74 -23.03
N ALA A 150 0.60 7.05 -22.02
CA ALA A 150 1.17 8.40 -21.82
C ALA A 150 2.46 8.66 -22.61
N ARG A 151 2.99 7.68 -23.33
CA ARG A 151 4.18 7.83 -24.20
C ARG A 151 3.69 8.00 -25.66
N PRO A 152 3.78 9.20 -26.25
CA PRO A 152 3.69 9.31 -27.70
C PRO A 152 4.86 8.55 -28.31
N GLY A 153 4.62 7.80 -29.37
CA GLY A 153 5.60 7.05 -30.13
C GLY A 153 6.72 7.93 -30.72
#